data_b3d98b0e6c956a824b9d215dce4db799
#
_entry.id   b3d98b0e6c956a824b9d215dce4db799
#
_cell.length_a   1.000
_cell.length_b   1.000
_cell.length_c   1.000
_cell.angle_alpha   90.00
_cell.angle_beta   90.00
_cell.angle_gamma   90.00
#
_symmetry.space_group_name_H-M   'P 1'
#
loop_
_entity.id
_entity.type
_entity.pdbx_description
1 polymer ?
#
loop_
_entity_poly.entity_id
_entity_poly.type
_entity_poly.pdbx_seq_one_letter_code
_entity_poly.pdbx_strand_id
1 'polypeptide(L)'
;MNPWLTIDRLGLTEGSTRIIDDVSLQLGAQHTVVLGPNGAGKSTLLRLIHGLLHPSAGTLRWPQALSQAMVFQRPVMLRTTALANVVYGLKLKGCSAQECEQRARQALARVGLAALAKRPARLLSGGEQQRVALARVWALEPELLILDEPTASLDPASSREVERIIGEIAANGTRILMTTHNLGQARRLAEEIVFIDRGRIAEQTPVAEFFKLPRTVAAQDFLQEEMP
;
A
#
# COMPACT_ATOMS: atom_id res chain seq x y z
N MET A 1 -15.69 9.44 -13.02
CA MET A 1 -15.36 9.95 -11.66
C MET A 1 -14.22 10.93 -11.79
N ASN A 2 -14.19 11.99 -10.99
CA ASN A 2 -13.02 12.88 -10.98
C ASN A 2 -11.84 12.15 -10.31
N PRO A 3 -10.63 12.20 -10.90
CA PRO A 3 -9.47 11.55 -10.32
C PRO A 3 -9.10 12.22 -8.99
N TRP A 4 -8.71 11.43 -7.99
CA TRP A 4 -8.19 11.92 -6.72
C TRP A 4 -6.68 12.18 -6.75
N LEU A 5 -6.00 11.67 -7.79
CA LEU A 5 -4.60 11.97 -8.10
C LEU A 5 -4.40 12.02 -9.61
N THR A 6 -3.72 13.05 -10.08
CA THR A 6 -3.23 13.15 -11.46
C THR A 6 -1.71 13.26 -11.45
N ILE A 7 -1.07 12.39 -12.20
CA ILE A 7 0.39 12.35 -12.41
C ILE A 7 0.64 12.74 -13.87
N ASP A 8 1.54 13.70 -14.09
CA ASP A 8 1.90 14.20 -15.42
C ASP A 8 3.40 14.12 -15.63
N ARG A 9 3.82 13.26 -16.56
CA ARG A 9 5.19 13.02 -17.00
C ARG A 9 6.20 12.86 -15.86
N LEU A 10 5.81 12.11 -14.83
CA LEU A 10 6.63 11.87 -13.66
C LEU A 10 7.89 11.08 -14.03
N GLY A 11 9.03 11.56 -13.58
CA GLY A 11 10.33 10.92 -13.77
C GLY A 11 11.14 10.90 -12.49
N LEU A 12 11.90 9.82 -12.28
CA LEU A 12 12.92 9.72 -11.24
C LEU A 12 14.16 9.07 -11.81
N THR A 13 15.29 9.76 -11.67
CA THR A 13 16.63 9.27 -12.05
C THR A 13 17.52 9.23 -10.82
N GLU A 14 18.18 8.12 -10.56
CA GLU A 14 19.22 7.96 -9.54
C GLU A 14 20.55 7.63 -10.21
N GLY A 15 21.52 8.54 -10.11
CA GLY A 15 22.77 8.45 -10.86
C GLY A 15 22.51 8.48 -12.37
N SER A 16 22.90 7.41 -13.08
CA SER A 16 22.63 7.22 -14.52
C SER A 16 21.36 6.41 -14.81
N THR A 17 20.71 5.87 -13.79
CA THR A 17 19.58 4.95 -13.95
C THR A 17 18.25 5.69 -13.84
N ARG A 18 17.43 5.62 -14.89
CA ARG A 18 16.06 6.11 -14.88
C ARG A 18 15.15 5.03 -14.32
N ILE A 19 14.63 5.24 -13.10
CA ILE A 19 13.78 4.28 -12.38
C ILE A 19 12.31 4.47 -12.74
N ILE A 20 11.87 5.72 -12.85
CA ILE A 20 10.55 6.12 -13.33
C ILE A 20 10.75 6.99 -14.57
N ASP A 21 10.07 6.65 -15.64
CA ASP A 21 10.28 7.24 -16.95
C ASP A 21 8.97 7.68 -17.59
N ASP A 22 8.71 8.98 -17.55
CA ASP A 22 7.58 9.63 -18.22
C ASP A 22 6.21 9.04 -17.85
N VAL A 23 6.00 8.78 -16.55
CA VAL A 23 4.75 8.22 -16.03
C VAL A 23 3.65 9.27 -16.01
N SER A 24 2.58 9.04 -16.79
CA SER A 24 1.34 9.83 -16.74
C SER A 24 0.19 8.90 -16.37
N LEU A 25 -0.60 9.29 -15.34
CA LEU A 25 -1.59 8.42 -14.72
C LEU A 25 -2.68 9.25 -14.02
N GLN A 26 -3.93 8.79 -14.09
CA GLN A 26 -5.04 9.34 -13.31
C GLN A 26 -5.66 8.26 -12.44
N LEU A 27 -5.63 8.43 -11.12
CA LEU A 27 -6.22 7.49 -10.18
C LEU A 27 -7.58 8.01 -9.72
N GLY A 28 -8.64 7.23 -10.00
CA GLY A 28 -10.02 7.55 -9.65
C GLY A 28 -10.72 6.43 -8.88
N ALA A 29 -10.27 5.17 -9.06
CA ALA A 29 -10.82 4.01 -8.37
C ALA A 29 -10.56 4.06 -6.86
N GLN A 30 -11.41 3.37 -6.07
CA GLN A 30 -11.22 3.24 -4.63
C GLN A 30 -10.06 2.30 -4.31
N HIS A 31 -9.88 1.23 -5.11
CA HIS A 31 -8.86 0.21 -4.89
C HIS A 31 -8.05 -0.03 -6.16
N THR A 32 -6.85 0.55 -6.19
CA THR A 32 -5.91 0.40 -7.32
C THR A 32 -4.75 -0.50 -6.89
N VAL A 33 -4.46 -1.50 -7.71
CA VAL A 33 -3.27 -2.35 -7.54
C VAL A 33 -2.28 -2.10 -8.67
N VAL A 34 -1.03 -1.85 -8.30
CA VAL A 34 0.09 -1.70 -9.22
C VAL A 34 0.78 -3.05 -9.37
N LEU A 35 0.72 -3.62 -10.57
CA LEU A 35 1.39 -4.86 -10.96
C LEU A 35 2.59 -4.58 -11.87
N GLY A 36 3.48 -5.54 -11.98
CA GLY A 36 4.62 -5.51 -12.88
C GLY A 36 5.80 -6.33 -12.37
N PRO A 37 6.81 -6.59 -13.21
CA PRO A 37 7.99 -7.37 -12.87
C PRO A 37 8.77 -6.78 -11.68
N ASN A 38 9.66 -7.61 -11.10
CA ASN A 38 10.60 -7.11 -10.09
C ASN A 38 11.53 -6.07 -10.72
N GLY A 39 11.77 -4.97 -10.01
CA GLY A 39 12.57 -3.86 -10.52
C GLY A 39 11.83 -2.90 -11.50
N ALA A 40 10.56 -3.13 -11.83
CA ALA A 40 9.80 -2.25 -12.74
C ALA A 40 9.52 -0.84 -12.19
N GLY A 41 9.82 -0.55 -10.92
CA GLY A 41 9.63 0.77 -10.32
C GLY A 41 8.39 0.89 -9.42
N LYS A 42 7.67 -0.21 -9.12
CA LYS A 42 6.43 -0.22 -8.30
C LYS A 42 6.58 0.51 -6.96
N SER A 43 7.49 0.06 -6.11
CA SER A 43 7.73 0.66 -4.78
C SER A 43 8.20 2.11 -4.87
N THR A 44 8.97 2.44 -5.91
CA THR A 44 9.44 3.80 -6.17
C THR A 44 8.28 4.71 -6.54
N LEU A 45 7.35 4.25 -7.39
CA LEU A 45 6.14 5.00 -7.73
C LEU A 45 5.28 5.27 -6.48
N LEU A 46 5.09 4.26 -5.62
CA LEU A 46 4.34 4.44 -4.37
C LEU A 46 4.99 5.47 -3.45
N ARG A 47 6.32 5.44 -3.32
CA ARG A 47 7.07 6.40 -2.49
C ARG A 47 7.04 7.82 -3.05
N LEU A 48 7.04 7.99 -4.37
CA LEU A 48 6.84 9.28 -5.03
C LEU A 48 5.42 9.82 -4.75
N ILE A 49 4.40 8.96 -4.88
CA ILE A 49 3.00 9.32 -4.60
C ILE A 49 2.84 9.72 -3.13
N HIS A 50 3.46 8.99 -2.20
CA HIS A 50 3.42 9.32 -0.77
C HIS A 50 4.20 10.59 -0.41
N GLY A 51 5.13 11.05 -1.26
CA GLY A 51 6.01 12.19 -0.99
C GLY A 51 7.27 11.83 -0.19
N LEU A 52 7.62 10.54 -0.08
CA LEU A 52 8.88 10.07 0.53
C LEU A 52 10.07 10.23 -0.41
N LEU A 53 9.82 10.32 -1.71
CA LEU A 53 10.79 10.64 -2.73
C LEU A 53 10.32 11.87 -3.50
N HIS A 54 11.26 12.67 -3.99
CA HIS A 54 10.99 13.81 -4.84
C HIS A 54 11.25 13.42 -6.30
N PRO A 55 10.34 13.72 -7.24
CA PRO A 55 10.57 13.43 -8.64
C PRO A 55 11.68 14.31 -9.22
N SER A 56 12.42 13.78 -10.19
CA SER A 56 13.40 14.55 -10.99
C SER A 56 12.73 15.35 -12.10
N ALA A 57 11.51 14.96 -12.51
CA ALA A 57 10.72 15.59 -13.56
C ALA A 57 9.24 15.31 -13.35
N GLY A 58 8.39 16.13 -13.99
CA GLY A 58 6.93 15.96 -13.94
C GLY A 58 6.30 16.46 -12.65
N THR A 59 5.00 16.21 -12.50
CA THR A 59 4.23 16.72 -11.36
C THR A 59 3.20 15.70 -10.86
N LEU A 60 2.89 15.78 -9.55
CA LEU A 60 1.75 15.12 -8.93
C LEU A 60 0.75 16.19 -8.48
N ARG A 61 -0.52 16.05 -8.86
CA ARG A 61 -1.59 17.00 -8.50
C ARG A 61 -2.68 16.27 -7.73
N TRP A 62 -2.94 16.76 -6.54
CA TRP A 62 -4.02 16.34 -5.67
C TRP A 62 -5.11 17.40 -5.74
N PRO A 63 -6.32 17.11 -6.30
CA PRO A 63 -7.43 18.07 -6.30
C PRO A 63 -7.81 18.52 -4.90
N GLN A 64 -7.66 17.60 -3.92
CA GLN A 64 -7.84 17.86 -2.50
C GLN A 64 -6.71 17.17 -1.73
N ALA A 65 -6.16 17.84 -0.72
CA ALA A 65 -5.18 17.21 0.17
C ALA A 65 -5.84 16.04 0.92
N LEU A 66 -5.24 14.86 0.83
CA LEU A 66 -5.68 13.65 1.50
C LEU A 66 -4.74 13.30 2.64
N SER A 67 -5.30 12.86 3.77
CA SER A 67 -4.52 12.23 4.81
C SER A 67 -4.05 10.86 4.34
N GLN A 68 -2.73 10.61 4.40
CA GLN A 68 -2.12 9.42 3.83
C GLN A 68 -1.37 8.64 4.90
N ALA A 69 -1.36 7.31 4.75
CA ALA A 69 -0.48 6.42 5.49
C ALA A 69 0.14 5.39 4.56
N MET A 70 1.39 4.99 4.84
CA MET A 70 2.07 3.96 4.07
C MET A 70 2.53 2.82 4.97
N VAL A 71 2.32 1.59 4.51
CA VAL A 71 2.85 0.37 5.10
C VAL A 71 3.83 -0.25 4.11
N PHE A 72 5.05 -0.45 4.58
CA PHE A 72 6.14 -1.03 3.79
C PHE A 72 6.09 -2.54 3.82
N GLN A 73 6.70 -3.19 2.85
CA GLN A 73 6.89 -4.64 2.78
C GLN A 73 7.49 -5.20 4.08
N ARG A 74 8.46 -4.50 4.67
CA ARG A 74 9.02 -4.80 5.99
C ARG A 74 8.71 -3.66 6.94
N PRO A 75 7.70 -3.80 7.81
CA PRO A 75 7.28 -2.71 8.67
C PRO A 75 8.35 -2.41 9.74
N VAL A 76 8.64 -1.13 9.93
CA VAL A 76 9.56 -0.70 10.99
C VAL A 76 8.84 -0.71 12.33
N MET A 77 9.37 -1.48 13.28
CA MET A 77 8.91 -1.52 14.67
C MET A 77 9.80 -0.67 15.57
N LEU A 78 9.19 0.25 16.32
CA LEU A 78 9.86 1.00 17.36
C LEU A 78 10.27 0.03 18.50
N ARG A 79 11.37 0.34 19.20
CA ARG A 79 11.88 -0.45 20.34
C ARG A 79 11.00 -0.31 21.59
N THR A 80 9.72 -0.66 21.45
CA THR A 80 8.70 -0.56 22.49
C THR A 80 7.62 -1.61 22.28
N THR A 81 6.55 -1.60 23.08
CA THR A 81 5.45 -2.56 22.98
C THR A 81 4.59 -2.36 21.72
N ALA A 82 3.80 -3.37 21.35
CA ALA A 82 2.85 -3.26 20.24
C ALA A 82 1.88 -2.09 20.45
N LEU A 83 1.33 -1.93 21.66
CA LEU A 83 0.45 -0.82 22.01
C LEU A 83 1.15 0.53 21.82
N ALA A 84 2.35 0.69 22.36
CA ALA A 84 3.09 1.96 22.25
C ALA A 84 3.48 2.31 20.81
N ASN A 85 3.67 1.29 19.94
CA ASN A 85 3.85 1.49 18.50
C ASN A 85 2.62 2.13 17.83
N VAL A 86 1.41 1.75 18.24
CA VAL A 86 0.16 2.34 17.71
C VAL A 86 -0.08 3.73 18.33
N VAL A 87 0.09 3.86 19.63
CA VAL A 87 -0.06 5.13 20.37
C VAL A 87 0.85 6.23 19.80
N TYR A 88 2.06 5.86 19.35
CA TYR A 88 3.02 6.84 18.80
C TYR A 88 2.44 7.63 17.61
N GLY A 89 1.80 6.95 16.66
CA GLY A 89 1.17 7.61 15.52
C GLY A 89 0.03 8.56 15.92
N LEU A 90 -0.79 8.15 16.88
CA LEU A 90 -1.91 8.96 17.38
C LEU A 90 -1.44 10.22 18.12
N LYS A 91 -0.37 10.11 18.90
CA LYS A 91 0.23 11.28 19.58
C LYS A 91 0.68 12.36 18.61
N LEU A 92 1.20 11.98 17.43
CA LEU A 92 1.57 12.94 16.39
C LEU A 92 0.37 13.70 15.81
N LYS A 93 -0.85 13.14 15.92
CA LYS A 93 -2.11 13.82 15.58
C LYS A 93 -2.70 14.68 16.72
N GLY A 94 -2.05 14.78 17.86
CA GLY A 94 -2.47 15.63 18.96
C GLY A 94 -3.56 15.04 19.85
N CYS A 95 -3.84 13.72 19.80
CA CYS A 95 -4.78 13.07 20.71
C CYS A 95 -4.30 13.13 22.16
N SER A 96 -5.24 13.22 23.11
CA SER A 96 -4.94 13.08 24.54
C SER A 96 -4.37 11.69 24.86
N ALA A 97 -3.62 11.56 25.96
CA ALA A 97 -3.00 10.28 26.31
C ALA A 97 -4.04 9.15 26.48
N GLN A 98 -5.18 9.46 27.10
CA GLN A 98 -6.26 8.50 27.34
C GLN A 98 -6.94 8.09 26.03
N GLU A 99 -7.24 9.03 25.17
CA GLU A 99 -7.85 8.77 23.85
C GLU A 99 -6.91 7.95 22.96
N CYS A 100 -5.62 8.32 22.88
CA CYS A 100 -4.62 7.58 22.13
C CYS A 100 -4.53 6.11 22.59
N GLU A 101 -4.53 5.87 23.91
CA GLU A 101 -4.46 4.51 24.45
C GLU A 101 -5.73 3.71 24.12
N GLN A 102 -6.90 4.30 24.26
CA GLN A 102 -8.18 3.66 23.95
C GLN A 102 -8.25 3.29 22.46
N ARG A 103 -7.99 4.22 21.56
CA ARG A 103 -7.99 3.98 20.10
C ARG A 103 -6.95 2.93 19.69
N ALA A 104 -5.75 2.98 20.28
CA ALA A 104 -4.71 2.00 20.01
C ALA A 104 -5.10 0.58 20.46
N ARG A 105 -5.75 0.43 21.61
CA ARG A 105 -6.26 -0.87 22.10
C ARG A 105 -7.37 -1.41 21.18
N GLN A 106 -8.28 -0.56 20.72
CA GLN A 106 -9.32 -0.91 19.79
C GLN A 106 -8.72 -1.36 18.44
N ALA A 107 -7.75 -0.63 17.90
CA ALA A 107 -7.07 -0.99 16.66
C ALA A 107 -6.33 -2.34 16.78
N LEU A 108 -5.62 -2.58 17.89
CA LEU A 108 -4.97 -3.87 18.13
C LEU A 108 -5.99 -5.03 18.27
N ALA A 109 -7.14 -4.78 18.87
CA ALA A 109 -8.19 -5.80 18.97
C ALA A 109 -8.74 -6.16 17.57
N ARG A 110 -8.98 -5.17 16.70
CA ARG A 110 -9.46 -5.39 15.32
C ARG A 110 -8.50 -6.23 14.47
N VAL A 111 -7.19 -6.10 14.70
CA VAL A 111 -6.19 -6.90 13.99
C VAL A 111 -5.81 -8.20 14.74
N GLY A 112 -6.58 -8.60 15.77
CA GLY A 112 -6.38 -9.83 16.53
C GLY A 112 -5.14 -9.85 17.43
N LEU A 113 -4.65 -8.69 17.86
CA LEU A 113 -3.43 -8.56 18.68
C LEU A 113 -3.67 -8.02 20.09
N ALA A 114 -4.91 -8.02 20.59
CA ALA A 114 -5.23 -7.49 21.91
C ALA A 114 -4.39 -8.11 23.04
N ALA A 115 -4.23 -9.45 23.01
CA ALA A 115 -3.43 -10.19 24.02
C ALA A 115 -1.92 -9.86 23.97
N LEU A 116 -1.43 -9.38 22.80
CA LEU A 116 -0.03 -9.05 22.57
C LEU A 116 0.29 -7.56 22.74
N ALA A 117 -0.67 -6.75 23.21
CA ALA A 117 -0.54 -5.29 23.34
C ALA A 117 0.71 -4.86 24.14
N LYS A 118 1.06 -5.60 25.18
CA LYS A 118 2.23 -5.31 26.05
C LYS A 118 3.53 -5.98 25.58
N ARG A 119 3.48 -6.85 24.56
CA ARG A 119 4.66 -7.56 24.06
C ARG A 119 5.57 -6.58 23.31
N PRO A 120 6.91 -6.66 23.43
CA PRO A 120 7.84 -5.87 22.63
C PRO A 120 7.59 -6.14 21.14
N ALA A 121 7.32 -5.10 20.34
CA ALA A 121 6.88 -5.24 18.95
C ALA A 121 7.93 -5.92 18.07
N ARG A 122 9.22 -5.77 18.36
CA ARG A 122 10.31 -6.43 17.62
C ARG A 122 10.42 -7.94 17.86
N LEU A 123 9.79 -8.48 18.91
CA LEU A 123 9.75 -9.89 19.23
C LEU A 123 8.49 -10.60 18.67
N LEU A 124 7.67 -9.87 17.96
CA LEU A 124 6.53 -10.40 17.22
C LEU A 124 6.99 -11.08 15.93
N SER A 125 6.22 -12.09 15.47
CA SER A 125 6.42 -12.69 14.15
C SER A 125 6.23 -11.67 13.03
N GLY A 126 6.70 -11.96 11.81
CA GLY A 126 6.55 -11.07 10.65
C GLY A 126 5.09 -10.69 10.39
N GLY A 127 4.19 -11.67 10.42
CA GLY A 127 2.76 -11.43 10.25
C GLY A 127 2.14 -10.61 11.38
N GLU A 128 2.56 -10.81 12.63
CA GLU A 128 2.12 -9.98 13.77
C GLU A 128 2.65 -8.55 13.64
N GLN A 129 3.91 -8.35 13.21
CA GLN A 129 4.47 -7.02 12.97
C GLN A 129 3.72 -6.29 11.85
N GLN A 130 3.36 -7.00 10.77
CA GLN A 130 2.55 -6.45 9.69
C GLN A 130 1.17 -6.01 10.21
N ARG A 131 0.53 -6.82 11.05
CA ARG A 131 -0.75 -6.46 11.68
C ARG A 131 -0.62 -5.28 12.65
N VAL A 132 0.50 -5.12 13.38
CA VAL A 132 0.76 -3.91 14.17
C VAL A 132 0.89 -2.68 13.27
N ALA A 133 1.54 -2.80 12.11
CA ALA A 133 1.62 -1.70 11.14
C ALA A 133 0.24 -1.31 10.61
N LEU A 134 -0.62 -2.29 10.29
CA LEU A 134 -2.01 -2.04 9.91
C LEU A 134 -2.85 -1.45 11.05
N ALA A 135 -2.63 -1.88 12.31
CA ALA A 135 -3.28 -1.28 13.48
C ALA A 135 -2.90 0.20 13.65
N ARG A 136 -1.63 0.58 13.35
CA ARG A 136 -1.23 2.00 13.32
C ARG A 136 -2.04 2.79 12.30
N VAL A 137 -2.18 2.25 11.09
CA VAL A 137 -2.96 2.87 10.03
C VAL A 137 -4.43 2.96 10.43
N TRP A 138 -5.01 1.87 10.92
CA TRP A 138 -6.41 1.84 11.34
C TRP A 138 -6.72 2.89 12.40
N ALA A 139 -5.85 3.03 13.39
CA ALA A 139 -6.01 4.04 14.44
C ALA A 139 -5.93 5.48 13.91
N LEU A 140 -5.21 5.70 12.80
CA LEU A 140 -5.05 7.02 12.17
C LEU A 140 -6.19 7.40 11.24
N GLU A 141 -6.97 6.40 10.75
CA GLU A 141 -8.09 6.59 9.81
C GLU A 141 -7.72 7.47 8.61
N PRO A 142 -6.74 7.07 7.80
CA PRO A 142 -6.33 7.86 6.64
C PRO A 142 -7.37 7.76 5.53
N GLU A 143 -7.43 8.79 4.66
CA GLU A 143 -8.24 8.75 3.45
C GLU A 143 -7.61 7.91 2.34
N LEU A 144 -6.26 7.75 2.36
CA LEU A 144 -5.50 6.93 1.44
C LEU A 144 -4.52 6.05 2.21
N LEU A 145 -4.60 4.74 1.99
CA LEU A 145 -3.64 3.76 2.47
C LEU A 145 -2.80 3.24 1.29
N ILE A 146 -1.50 3.45 1.39
CA ILE A 146 -0.51 2.97 0.43
C ILE A 146 0.18 1.73 1.02
N LEU A 147 0.19 0.61 0.27
CA LEU A 147 0.69 -0.67 0.70
C LEU A 147 1.75 -1.18 -0.28
N ASP A 148 2.99 -1.30 0.18
CA ASP A 148 4.08 -1.85 -0.63
C ASP A 148 4.28 -3.33 -0.29
N GLU A 149 3.73 -4.23 -1.13
CA GLU A 149 3.79 -5.69 -0.99
C GLU A 149 3.45 -6.20 0.44
N PRO A 150 2.25 -5.90 0.98
CA PRO A 150 1.94 -6.07 2.40
C PRO A 150 1.94 -7.52 2.89
N THR A 151 1.92 -8.50 1.98
CA THR A 151 1.89 -9.94 2.30
C THR A 151 3.14 -10.70 1.87
N ALA A 152 4.11 -10.00 1.25
CA ALA A 152 5.36 -10.63 0.85
C ALA A 152 6.09 -11.22 2.06
N SER A 153 6.62 -12.41 1.90
CA SER A 153 7.35 -13.14 2.96
C SER A 153 6.49 -13.58 4.17
N LEU A 154 5.16 -13.56 4.06
CA LEU A 154 4.25 -14.11 5.06
C LEU A 154 3.80 -15.52 4.68
N ASP A 155 3.52 -16.33 5.70
CA ASP A 155 2.85 -17.61 5.49
C ASP A 155 1.40 -17.42 4.99
N PRO A 156 0.78 -18.44 4.37
CA PRO A 156 -0.55 -18.29 3.78
C PRO A 156 -1.66 -17.91 4.77
N ALA A 157 -1.55 -18.29 6.06
CA ALA A 157 -2.55 -17.95 7.06
C ALA A 157 -2.42 -16.46 7.47
N SER A 158 -1.18 -16.00 7.71
CA SER A 158 -0.88 -14.59 7.98
C SER A 158 -1.26 -13.69 6.81
N SER A 159 -1.02 -14.14 5.56
CA SER A 159 -1.39 -13.39 4.35
C SER A 159 -2.90 -13.18 4.26
N ARG A 160 -3.70 -14.23 4.47
CA ARG A 160 -5.17 -14.13 4.47
C ARG A 160 -5.69 -13.17 5.54
N GLU A 161 -5.08 -13.19 6.73
CA GLU A 161 -5.47 -12.29 7.82
C GLU A 161 -5.12 -10.82 7.49
N VAL A 162 -3.97 -10.55 6.90
CA VAL A 162 -3.57 -9.21 6.42
C VAL A 162 -4.54 -8.74 5.33
N GLU A 163 -4.90 -9.59 4.35
CA GLU A 163 -5.87 -9.26 3.31
C GLU A 163 -7.26 -8.94 3.90
N ARG A 164 -7.73 -9.71 4.88
CA ARG A 164 -8.99 -9.43 5.57
C ARG A 164 -8.98 -8.06 6.23
N ILE A 165 -7.89 -7.72 6.94
CA ILE A 165 -7.73 -6.42 7.59
C ILE A 165 -7.73 -5.28 6.57
N ILE A 166 -7.00 -5.43 5.44
CA ILE A 166 -6.99 -4.44 4.36
C ILE A 166 -8.40 -4.24 3.81
N GLY A 167 -9.14 -5.33 3.57
CA GLY A 167 -10.53 -5.27 3.12
C GLY A 167 -11.46 -4.54 4.09
N GLU A 168 -11.29 -4.73 5.39
CA GLU A 168 -12.07 -4.01 6.40
C GLU A 168 -11.70 -2.51 6.47
N ILE A 169 -10.42 -2.15 6.32
CA ILE A 169 -10.00 -0.74 6.22
C ILE A 169 -10.64 -0.10 4.98
N ALA A 170 -10.61 -0.79 3.86
CA ALA A 170 -11.23 -0.36 2.61
C ALA A 170 -12.75 -0.17 2.74
N ALA A 171 -13.45 -1.13 3.36
CA ALA A 171 -14.89 -1.06 3.60
C ALA A 171 -15.31 0.13 4.48
N ASN A 172 -14.39 0.68 5.27
CA ASN A 172 -14.61 1.91 6.05
C ASN A 172 -14.36 3.20 5.24
N GLY A 173 -14.18 3.10 3.91
CA GLY A 173 -14.06 4.25 3.01
C GLY A 173 -12.63 4.72 2.73
N THR A 174 -11.60 4.06 3.27
CA THR A 174 -10.20 4.34 2.95
C THR A 174 -9.88 3.87 1.54
N ARG A 175 -9.33 4.73 0.70
CA ARG A 175 -8.79 4.34 -0.63
C ARG A 175 -7.55 3.49 -0.46
N ILE A 176 -7.39 2.48 -1.32
CA ILE A 176 -6.22 1.60 -1.30
C ILE A 176 -5.41 1.78 -2.59
N LEU A 177 -4.12 2.05 -2.43
CA LEU A 177 -3.14 1.94 -3.50
C LEU A 177 -2.08 0.93 -3.08
N MET A 178 -1.98 -0.21 -3.78
CA MET A 178 -1.17 -1.33 -3.33
C MET A 178 -0.29 -1.88 -4.46
N THR A 179 0.92 -2.33 -4.11
CA THR A 179 1.71 -3.23 -4.96
C THR A 179 1.58 -4.66 -4.45
N THR A 180 1.60 -5.61 -5.35
CA THR A 180 1.74 -7.04 -5.03
C THR A 180 2.29 -7.78 -6.25
N HIS A 181 2.94 -8.91 -6.00
CA HIS A 181 3.25 -9.91 -7.03
C HIS A 181 2.26 -11.08 -7.02
N ASN A 182 1.34 -11.13 -6.04
CA ASN A 182 0.32 -12.17 -5.95
C ASN A 182 -0.90 -11.81 -6.80
N LEU A 183 -1.04 -12.43 -7.96
CA LEU A 183 -2.15 -12.19 -8.89
C LEU A 183 -3.52 -12.53 -8.29
N GLY A 184 -3.59 -13.56 -7.45
CA GLY A 184 -4.82 -13.91 -6.73
C GLY A 184 -5.26 -12.80 -5.77
N GLN A 185 -4.32 -12.18 -5.07
CA GLN A 185 -4.57 -11.02 -4.20
C GLN A 185 -5.04 -9.81 -5.01
N ALA A 186 -4.33 -9.50 -6.11
CA ALA A 186 -4.72 -8.41 -7.01
C ALA A 186 -6.15 -8.58 -7.51
N ARG A 187 -6.52 -9.80 -7.95
CA ARG A 187 -7.87 -10.11 -8.46
C ARG A 187 -8.96 -9.95 -7.40
N ARG A 188 -8.66 -10.21 -6.12
CA ARG A 188 -9.64 -10.10 -5.02
C ARG A 188 -9.82 -8.68 -4.51
N LEU A 189 -8.75 -7.88 -4.51
CA LEU A 189 -8.73 -6.58 -3.82
C LEU A 189 -8.83 -5.39 -4.76
N ALA A 190 -8.46 -5.54 -6.05
CA ALA A 190 -8.45 -4.42 -6.98
C ALA A 190 -9.81 -4.16 -7.63
N GLU A 191 -10.13 -2.90 -7.86
CA GLU A 191 -11.10 -2.45 -8.86
C GLU A 191 -10.38 -2.15 -10.19
N GLU A 192 -9.17 -1.61 -10.10
CA GLU A 192 -8.35 -1.20 -11.23
C GLU A 192 -6.91 -1.71 -11.08
N ILE A 193 -6.32 -2.13 -12.19
CA ILE A 193 -4.92 -2.49 -12.31
C ILE A 193 -4.17 -1.40 -13.06
N VAL A 194 -3.04 -0.99 -12.50
CA VAL A 194 -2.00 -0.21 -13.17
C VAL A 194 -0.82 -1.13 -13.39
N PHE A 195 -0.53 -1.45 -14.64
CA PHE A 195 0.61 -2.29 -14.99
C PHE A 195 1.80 -1.42 -15.37
N ILE A 196 2.90 -1.57 -14.62
CA ILE A 196 4.16 -0.85 -14.83
C ILE A 196 5.22 -1.83 -15.33
N ASP A 197 5.90 -1.45 -16.42
CA ASP A 197 7.06 -2.15 -16.94
C ASP A 197 8.19 -1.16 -17.21
N ARG A 198 9.40 -1.49 -16.76
CA ARG A 198 10.63 -0.69 -16.97
C ARG A 198 10.46 0.80 -16.69
N GLY A 199 9.78 1.12 -15.58
CA GLY A 199 9.56 2.50 -15.13
C GLY A 199 8.45 3.25 -15.87
N ARG A 200 7.70 2.61 -16.77
CA ARG A 200 6.62 3.22 -17.56
C ARG A 200 5.28 2.54 -17.28
N ILE A 201 4.20 3.29 -17.32
CA ILE A 201 2.86 2.68 -17.30
C ILE A 201 2.58 2.09 -18.67
N ALA A 202 2.48 0.76 -18.71
CA ALA A 202 2.15 0.04 -19.92
C ALA A 202 0.64 -0.07 -20.10
N GLU A 203 -0.12 -0.19 -18.99
CA GLU A 203 -1.56 -0.38 -19.06
C GLU A 203 -2.24 0.10 -17.78
N GLN A 204 -3.44 0.68 -17.90
CA GLN A 204 -4.37 0.98 -16.82
C GLN A 204 -5.76 0.52 -17.23
N THR A 205 -6.32 -0.46 -16.51
CA THR A 205 -7.58 -1.11 -16.88
C THR A 205 -8.34 -1.62 -15.66
N PRO A 206 -9.68 -1.77 -15.73
CA PRO A 206 -10.44 -2.50 -14.74
C PRO A 206 -9.87 -3.90 -14.51
N VAL A 207 -9.91 -4.37 -13.26
CA VAL A 207 -9.33 -5.67 -12.88
C VAL A 207 -9.87 -6.83 -13.72
N ALA A 208 -11.17 -6.86 -14.02
CA ALA A 208 -11.80 -7.91 -14.81
C ALA A 208 -11.28 -7.98 -16.26
N GLU A 209 -10.98 -6.82 -16.86
CA GLU A 209 -10.41 -6.72 -18.21
C GLU A 209 -8.95 -7.16 -18.21
N PHE A 210 -8.15 -6.67 -17.24
CA PHE A 210 -6.73 -7.01 -17.16
C PHE A 210 -6.47 -8.52 -17.14
N PHE A 211 -7.22 -9.25 -16.32
CA PHE A 211 -7.06 -10.70 -16.19
C PHE A 211 -7.71 -11.52 -17.31
N LYS A 212 -8.62 -10.93 -18.09
CA LYS A 212 -9.29 -11.62 -19.21
C LYS A 212 -8.59 -11.38 -20.53
N LEU A 213 -8.21 -10.14 -20.80
CA LEU A 213 -7.65 -9.71 -22.07
C LEU A 213 -6.72 -8.51 -21.85
N PRO A 214 -5.48 -8.73 -21.34
CA PRO A 214 -4.51 -7.66 -21.20
C PRO A 214 -4.18 -7.06 -22.58
N ARG A 215 -4.06 -5.73 -22.62
CA ARG A 215 -3.96 -4.96 -23.86
C ARG A 215 -2.54 -4.93 -24.41
N THR A 216 -1.53 -5.09 -23.56
CA THR A 216 -0.12 -5.00 -23.94
C THR A 216 0.55 -6.35 -23.92
N VAL A 217 1.52 -6.57 -24.81
CA VAL A 217 2.33 -7.80 -24.84
C VAL A 217 3.03 -8.01 -23.51
N ALA A 218 3.61 -6.95 -22.93
CA ALA A 218 4.29 -7.05 -21.63
C ALA A 218 3.36 -7.55 -20.49
N ALA A 219 2.08 -7.12 -20.48
CA ALA A 219 1.10 -7.61 -19.50
C ALA A 219 0.69 -9.06 -19.80
N GLN A 220 0.59 -9.45 -21.07
CA GLN A 220 0.29 -10.84 -21.48
C GLN A 220 1.41 -11.78 -21.03
N ASP A 221 2.65 -11.43 -21.32
CA ASP A 221 3.82 -12.22 -20.95
C ASP A 221 3.91 -12.35 -19.42
N PHE A 222 3.74 -11.24 -18.70
CA PHE A 222 3.74 -11.22 -17.24
C PHE A 222 2.67 -12.14 -16.63
N LEU A 223 1.44 -12.13 -17.19
CA LEU A 223 0.39 -13.03 -16.70
C LEU A 223 0.68 -14.50 -17.00
N GLN A 224 1.32 -14.80 -18.15
CA GLN A 224 1.70 -16.18 -18.50
C GLN A 224 2.82 -16.72 -17.60
N GLU A 225 3.78 -15.87 -17.23
CA GLU A 225 4.89 -16.24 -16.34
C GLU A 225 4.44 -16.47 -14.88
N GLU A 226 3.48 -15.67 -14.41
CA GLU A 226 3.02 -15.68 -13.00
C GLU A 226 1.77 -16.55 -12.77
N MET A 227 1.07 -16.98 -13.83
CA MET A 227 -0.06 -17.91 -13.74
C MET A 227 0.40 -19.28 -14.24
N PRO A 228 0.63 -20.27 -13.33
CA PRO A 228 0.99 -21.63 -13.71
C PRO A 228 -0.14 -22.38 -14.45
#